data_340a4fa5829a38c12e5aff3e664e79ae
#
_entry.id   340a4fa5829a38c12e5aff3e664e79ae
#
_cell.length_a   1.000
_cell.length_b   1.000
_cell.length_c   1.000
_cell.angle_alpha   90.00
_cell.angle_beta   90.00
_cell.angle_gamma   90.00
#
_symmetry.space_group_name_H-M   'P 1'
#
loop_
_entity.id
_entity.type
_entity.pdbx_description
1 polymer ?
#
loop_
_entity_poly.entity_id
_entity_poly.type
_entity_poly.pdbx_seq_one_letter_code
_entity_poly.pdbx_strand_id
1 'polypeptide(L)'
;MNVIAKKTEGLGLLYSFTAFIGLVFVGIGIFYDKTSVSWLTAIFGIVLFAISCYTVVMFCRTPSEIITVDNKGILHLPNEVTLDPADLIDVSYKRARGKGFQYKWGEIILFTHIDTYKFNFVDDCEETSKVLTRLMYESKNKK
;
A
#
# COMPACT_ATOMS: atom_id res chain seq x y z
N MET A 1 -22.57 -4.68 2.64
CA MET A 1 -21.40 -3.97 2.11
C MET A 1 -20.52 -4.98 1.39
N ASN A 2 -20.17 -4.71 0.15
CA ASN A 2 -19.24 -5.54 -0.61
C ASN A 2 -17.85 -4.89 -0.60
N VAL A 3 -16.83 -5.66 -0.25
CA VAL A 3 -15.43 -5.18 -0.24
C VAL A 3 -14.89 -5.24 -1.67
N ILE A 4 -14.43 -4.09 -2.17
CA ILE A 4 -13.83 -3.99 -3.52
C ILE A 4 -12.31 -4.02 -3.44
N ALA A 5 -11.74 -3.28 -2.47
CA ALA A 5 -10.30 -3.23 -2.28
C ALA A 5 -9.91 -3.73 -0.89
N LYS A 6 -9.02 -4.70 -0.85
CA LYS A 6 -8.43 -5.25 0.39
C LYS A 6 -6.95 -4.93 0.46
N LYS A 7 -6.44 -4.88 1.67
CA LYS A 7 -5.01 -4.79 1.92
C LYS A 7 -4.32 -6.11 1.63
N THR A 8 -3.18 -6.07 0.95
CA THR A 8 -2.35 -7.27 0.69
C THR A 8 -1.89 -7.90 1.99
N GLU A 9 -2.11 -9.20 2.12
CA GLU A 9 -1.66 -9.98 3.27
C GLU A 9 -0.17 -10.34 3.13
N GLY A 10 0.50 -10.55 4.27
CA GLY A 10 1.90 -11.03 4.32
C GLY A 10 2.99 -9.97 4.19
N LEU A 11 2.71 -8.77 3.65
CA LEU A 11 3.72 -7.71 3.53
C LEU A 11 4.23 -7.23 4.89
N GLY A 12 3.35 -7.13 5.89
CA GLY A 12 3.75 -6.76 7.24
C GLY A 12 4.79 -7.71 7.83
N LEU A 13 4.61 -9.01 7.62
CA LEU A 13 5.56 -10.03 8.06
C LEU A 13 6.90 -9.92 7.32
N LEU A 14 6.86 -9.69 5.99
CA LEU A 14 8.07 -9.50 5.19
C LEU A 14 8.90 -8.31 5.68
N TYR A 15 8.26 -7.15 5.92
CA TYR A 15 8.96 -5.95 6.41
C TYR A 15 9.42 -6.09 7.85
N SER A 16 8.70 -6.82 8.71
CA SER A 16 9.15 -7.14 10.06
C SER A 16 10.41 -8.01 10.03
N PHE A 17 10.47 -8.98 9.12
CA PHE A 17 11.65 -9.81 8.94
C PHE A 17 12.85 -9.00 8.41
N THR A 18 12.62 -8.08 7.48
CA THR A 18 13.68 -7.18 6.98
C THR A 18 14.17 -6.23 8.08
N ALA A 19 13.31 -5.76 8.97
CA ALA A 19 13.70 -4.96 10.13
C ALA A 19 14.61 -5.78 11.09
N PHE A 20 14.26 -7.04 11.32
CA PHE A 20 15.08 -7.93 12.12
C PHE A 20 16.49 -8.15 11.51
N ILE A 21 16.58 -8.36 10.20
CA ILE A 21 17.86 -8.43 9.49
C ILE A 21 18.67 -7.14 9.68
N GLY A 22 18.03 -5.97 9.58
CA GLY A 22 18.70 -4.69 9.84
C GLY A 22 19.31 -4.61 11.23
N LEU A 23 18.59 -5.08 12.27
CA LEU A 23 19.11 -5.17 13.63
C LEU A 23 20.32 -6.10 13.76
N VAL A 24 20.29 -7.23 13.07
CA VAL A 24 21.44 -8.17 13.04
C VAL A 24 22.68 -7.50 12.44
N PHE A 25 22.53 -6.74 11.34
CA PHE A 25 23.65 -6.01 10.75
C PHE A 25 24.21 -4.92 11.70
N VAL A 26 23.35 -4.23 12.45
CA VAL A 26 23.78 -3.28 13.48
C VAL A 26 24.59 -4.00 14.56
N GLY A 27 24.11 -5.15 15.04
CA GLY A 27 24.82 -5.96 16.03
C GLY A 27 26.20 -6.40 15.54
N ILE A 28 26.28 -6.94 14.32
CA ILE A 28 27.55 -7.34 13.70
C ILE A 28 28.50 -6.14 13.61
N GLY A 29 28.00 -4.98 13.13
CA GLY A 29 28.83 -3.77 12.97
C GLY A 29 29.37 -3.19 14.28
N ILE A 30 28.66 -3.40 15.41
CA ILE A 30 29.07 -2.90 16.74
C ILE A 30 30.01 -3.89 17.43
N PHE A 31 29.71 -5.21 17.38
CA PHE A 31 30.39 -6.23 18.17
C PHE A 31 31.51 -6.96 17.42
N TYR A 32 31.51 -6.91 16.10
CA TYR A 32 32.57 -7.48 15.28
C TYR A 32 33.64 -6.40 15.06
N ASP A 33 34.86 -6.81 14.86
CA ASP A 33 36.10 -6.03 14.80
C ASP A 33 35.95 -4.53 14.42
N LYS A 34 36.64 -3.63 15.13
CA LYS A 34 36.56 -2.15 14.91
C LYS A 34 37.27 -1.69 13.62
N THR A 35 36.94 -2.31 12.50
CA THR A 35 37.44 -1.92 11.17
C THR A 35 36.49 -0.93 10.50
N SER A 36 36.96 -0.21 9.46
CA SER A 36 36.13 0.69 8.65
C SER A 36 34.94 -0.04 8.05
N VAL A 37 35.07 -1.33 7.75
CA VAL A 37 33.98 -2.16 7.18
C VAL A 37 32.87 -2.41 8.22
N SER A 38 33.21 -2.57 9.50
CA SER A 38 32.20 -2.77 10.55
C SER A 38 31.30 -1.55 10.75
N TRP A 39 31.84 -0.35 10.67
CA TRP A 39 31.04 0.88 10.73
C TRP A 39 30.09 1.03 9.54
N LEU A 40 30.53 0.71 8.33
CA LEU A 40 29.68 0.71 7.15
C LEU A 40 28.53 -0.30 7.28
N THR A 41 28.81 -1.48 7.84
CA THR A 41 27.79 -2.51 8.09
C THR A 41 26.76 -2.03 9.12
N ALA A 42 27.20 -1.37 10.20
CA ALA A 42 26.29 -0.78 11.19
C ALA A 42 25.39 0.32 10.59
N ILE A 43 25.97 1.24 9.81
CA ILE A 43 25.21 2.31 9.15
C ILE A 43 24.18 1.71 8.20
N PHE A 44 24.56 0.73 7.38
CA PHE A 44 23.64 0.03 6.47
C PHE A 44 22.50 -0.64 7.25
N GLY A 45 22.80 -1.31 8.35
CA GLY A 45 21.81 -1.93 9.23
C GLY A 45 20.82 -0.92 9.81
N ILE A 46 21.30 0.25 10.26
CA ILE A 46 20.45 1.33 10.79
C ILE A 46 19.49 1.84 9.70
N VAL A 47 19.99 2.11 8.50
CA VAL A 47 19.18 2.59 7.39
C VAL A 47 18.12 1.56 7.00
N LEU A 48 18.52 0.29 6.87
CA LEU A 48 17.60 -0.81 6.55
C LEU A 48 16.51 -0.95 7.63
N PHE A 49 16.89 -0.91 8.89
CA PHE A 49 15.97 -0.98 10.03
C PHE A 49 14.98 0.19 10.03
N ALA A 50 15.45 1.42 9.86
CA ALA A 50 14.60 2.61 9.85
C ALA A 50 13.56 2.59 8.72
N ILE A 51 13.98 2.23 7.50
CA ILE A 51 13.07 2.12 6.34
C ILE A 51 12.02 1.02 6.58
N SER A 52 12.45 -0.14 7.10
CA SER A 52 11.55 -1.24 7.36
C SER A 52 10.54 -0.92 8.46
N CYS A 53 10.96 -0.29 9.56
CA CYS A 53 10.07 0.16 10.63
C CYS A 53 9.04 1.18 10.12
N TYR A 54 9.48 2.15 9.32
CA TYR A 54 8.56 3.13 8.73
C TYR A 54 7.49 2.44 7.87
N THR A 55 7.90 1.47 7.04
CA THR A 55 6.97 0.74 6.17
C THR A 55 6.00 -0.13 6.97
N VAL A 56 6.47 -0.78 8.05
CA VAL A 56 5.62 -1.55 8.97
C VAL A 56 4.55 -0.64 9.60
N VAL A 57 4.94 0.54 10.10
CA VAL A 57 4.00 1.50 10.71
C VAL A 57 2.95 1.95 9.69
N MET A 58 3.37 2.29 8.47
CA MET A 58 2.44 2.67 7.39
C MET A 58 1.49 1.52 7.03
N PHE A 59 2.02 0.30 6.95
CA PHE A 59 1.21 -0.89 6.70
C PHE A 59 0.20 -1.15 7.82
N CYS A 60 0.60 -1.04 9.09
CA CYS A 60 -0.31 -1.23 10.23
C CYS A 60 -1.42 -0.17 10.29
N ARG A 61 -1.14 1.05 9.86
CA ARG A 61 -2.14 2.14 9.81
C ARG A 61 -3.14 1.98 8.67
N THR A 62 -2.82 1.20 7.63
CA THR A 62 -3.74 0.94 6.53
C THR A 62 -4.80 -0.07 6.97
N PRO A 63 -6.10 0.22 6.88
CA PRO A 63 -7.16 -0.71 7.23
C PRO A 63 -7.14 -1.96 6.33
N SER A 64 -7.68 -3.06 6.82
CA SER A 64 -7.77 -4.32 6.06
C SER A 64 -8.73 -4.22 4.87
N GLU A 65 -9.81 -3.47 5.04
CA GLU A 65 -10.76 -3.13 3.99
C GLU A 65 -10.54 -1.67 3.61
N ILE A 66 -10.06 -1.44 2.37
CA ILE A 66 -9.66 -0.11 1.92
C ILE A 66 -10.83 0.59 1.23
N ILE A 67 -11.54 -0.11 0.34
CA ILE A 67 -12.69 0.44 -0.38
C ILE A 67 -13.83 -0.56 -0.28
N THR A 68 -14.97 -0.11 0.23
CA THR A 68 -16.20 -0.89 0.29
C THR A 68 -17.33 -0.18 -0.45
N VAL A 69 -18.28 -0.95 -0.95
CA VAL A 69 -19.49 -0.44 -1.62
C VAL A 69 -20.72 -0.83 -0.82
N ASP A 70 -21.62 0.12 -0.61
CA ASP A 70 -22.93 -0.12 -0.02
C ASP A 70 -23.92 -0.64 -1.06
N ASN A 71 -25.07 -1.16 -0.59
CA ASN A 71 -26.19 -1.62 -1.44
C ASN A 71 -26.77 -0.50 -2.33
N LYS A 72 -26.51 0.76 -1.99
CA LYS A 72 -26.87 1.94 -2.79
C LYS A 72 -25.86 2.28 -3.88
N GLY A 73 -24.72 1.57 -3.94
CA GLY A 73 -23.64 1.83 -4.89
C GLY A 73 -22.67 2.92 -4.45
N ILE A 74 -22.75 3.43 -3.21
CA ILE A 74 -21.87 4.47 -2.68
C ILE A 74 -20.55 3.81 -2.22
N LEU A 75 -19.42 4.42 -2.58
CA LEU A 75 -18.08 4.01 -2.14
C LEU A 75 -17.81 4.56 -0.74
N HIS A 76 -17.39 3.69 0.15
CA HIS A 76 -16.89 4.05 1.47
C HIS A 76 -15.37 3.89 1.48
N LEU A 77 -14.68 4.97 1.75
CA LEU A 77 -13.22 5.07 1.82
C LEU A 77 -12.78 5.13 3.30
N PRO A 78 -11.50 4.91 3.60
CA PRO A 78 -10.95 5.14 4.93
C PRO A 78 -11.23 6.56 5.42
N ASN A 79 -11.28 6.75 6.74
CA ASN A 79 -11.62 8.02 7.41
C ASN A 79 -13.07 8.48 7.21
N GLU A 80 -14.01 7.55 7.05
CA GLU A 80 -15.45 7.82 6.91
C GLU A 80 -15.82 8.68 5.68
N VAL A 81 -14.94 8.76 4.70
CA VAL A 81 -15.22 9.46 3.46
C VAL A 81 -16.14 8.60 2.59
N THR A 82 -17.27 9.19 2.18
CA THR A 82 -18.21 8.57 1.24
C THR A 82 -18.12 9.27 -0.11
N LEU A 83 -18.09 8.50 -1.19
CA LEU A 83 -17.92 8.99 -2.55
C LEU A 83 -18.94 8.32 -3.48
N ASP A 84 -19.69 9.14 -4.26
CA ASP A 84 -20.50 8.63 -5.36
C ASP A 84 -19.57 8.24 -6.51
N PRO A 85 -19.64 7.01 -7.05
CA PRO A 85 -18.85 6.64 -8.22
C PRO A 85 -19.02 7.56 -9.43
N ALA A 86 -20.16 8.26 -9.52
CA ALA A 86 -20.40 9.25 -10.58
C ALA A 86 -19.48 10.47 -10.49
N ASP A 87 -18.97 10.80 -9.30
CA ASP A 87 -18.05 11.93 -9.06
C ASP A 87 -16.61 11.58 -9.40
N LEU A 88 -16.32 10.30 -9.70
CA LEU A 88 -15.00 9.87 -10.17
C LEU A 88 -14.77 10.38 -11.60
N ILE A 89 -13.60 11.01 -11.80
CA ILE A 89 -13.11 11.40 -13.13
C ILE A 89 -12.38 10.24 -13.76
N ASP A 90 -11.45 9.66 -13.01
CA ASP A 90 -10.56 8.58 -13.48
C ASP A 90 -10.11 7.70 -12.31
N VAL A 91 -9.78 6.44 -12.65
CA VAL A 91 -9.21 5.46 -11.72
C VAL A 91 -7.91 4.96 -12.30
N SER A 92 -6.80 5.25 -11.63
CA SER A 92 -5.48 4.79 -12.03
C SER A 92 -4.93 3.79 -11.01
N TYR A 93 -4.06 2.90 -11.48
CA TYR A 93 -3.35 1.98 -10.60
C TYR A 93 -1.87 1.91 -10.96
N LYS A 94 -1.05 1.63 -9.96
CA LYS A 94 0.38 1.43 -10.11
C LYS A 94 0.80 0.17 -9.36
N ARG A 95 1.21 -0.86 -10.09
CA ARG A 95 1.72 -2.08 -9.49
C ARG A 95 3.07 -1.86 -8.82
N ALA A 96 3.28 -2.49 -7.69
CA ALA A 96 4.60 -2.57 -7.11
C ALA A 96 5.55 -3.34 -8.05
N ARG A 97 6.74 -2.78 -8.26
CA ARG A 97 7.76 -3.36 -9.16
C ARG A 97 8.99 -3.74 -8.35
N GLY A 98 9.51 -4.96 -8.59
CA GLY A 98 10.84 -5.37 -8.22
C GLY A 98 11.71 -5.54 -9.47
N LYS A 99 13.00 -5.79 -9.32
CA LYS A 99 13.90 -6.12 -10.45
C LYS A 99 13.39 -7.39 -11.15
N GLY A 100 12.74 -7.22 -12.32
CA GLY A 100 12.26 -8.33 -13.14
C GLY A 100 10.90 -8.93 -12.73
N PHE A 101 10.27 -8.46 -11.66
CA PHE A 101 8.98 -8.96 -11.18
C PHE A 101 7.95 -7.84 -11.04
N GLN A 102 6.73 -8.12 -11.47
CA GLN A 102 5.57 -7.28 -11.19
C GLN A 102 4.70 -8.00 -10.16
N TYR A 103 4.41 -7.30 -9.06
CA TYR A 103 3.51 -7.83 -8.03
C TYR A 103 2.05 -7.55 -8.40
N LYS A 104 1.12 -8.33 -7.86
CA LYS A 104 -0.31 -8.09 -8.03
C LYS A 104 -0.78 -6.90 -7.20
N TRP A 105 -0.16 -6.67 -6.06
CA TRP A 105 -0.47 -5.55 -5.17
C TRP A 105 0.19 -4.24 -5.65
N GLY A 106 -0.38 -3.13 -5.21
CA GLY A 106 0.16 -1.83 -5.57
C GLY A 106 -0.61 -0.67 -4.96
N GLU A 107 -0.62 0.42 -5.68
CA GLU A 107 -1.31 1.67 -5.33
C GLU A 107 -2.51 1.85 -6.25
N ILE A 108 -3.65 2.30 -5.68
CA ILE A 108 -4.81 2.78 -6.43
C ILE A 108 -4.96 4.27 -6.19
N ILE A 109 -5.24 5.01 -7.25
CA ILE A 109 -5.43 6.45 -7.24
C ILE A 109 -6.81 6.74 -7.83
N LEU A 110 -7.68 7.36 -7.03
CA LEU A 110 -8.99 7.83 -7.45
C LEU A 110 -8.93 9.33 -7.67
N PHE A 111 -9.26 9.76 -8.89
CA PHE A 111 -9.35 11.17 -9.23
C PHE A 111 -10.81 11.61 -9.19
N THR A 112 -11.09 12.65 -8.41
CA THR A 112 -12.40 13.30 -8.34
C THR A 112 -12.27 14.76 -8.77
N HIS A 113 -13.39 15.45 -8.92
CA HIS A 113 -13.39 16.89 -9.25
C HIS A 113 -12.79 17.78 -8.15
N ILE A 114 -12.74 17.27 -6.90
CA ILE A 114 -12.34 18.06 -5.73
C ILE A 114 -10.98 17.59 -5.22
N ASP A 115 -10.78 16.27 -5.11
CA ASP A 115 -9.63 15.66 -4.44
C ASP A 115 -9.07 14.46 -5.21
N THR A 116 -7.85 14.06 -4.82
CA THR A 116 -7.21 12.83 -5.30
C THR A 116 -6.93 11.92 -4.11
N TYR A 117 -7.55 10.75 -4.09
CA TYR A 117 -7.37 9.76 -3.04
C TYR A 117 -6.37 8.69 -3.47
N LYS A 118 -5.36 8.43 -2.63
CA LYS A 118 -4.31 7.42 -2.88
C LYS A 118 -4.34 6.35 -1.81
N PHE A 119 -4.38 5.10 -2.24
CA PHE A 119 -4.41 3.92 -1.37
C PHE A 119 -3.25 3.01 -1.72
N ASN A 120 -2.37 2.80 -0.75
CA ASN A 120 -1.22 1.91 -0.86
C ASN A 120 -1.58 0.51 -0.36
N PHE A 121 -0.77 -0.47 -0.75
CA PHE A 121 -0.89 -1.88 -0.31
C PHE A 121 -2.20 -2.55 -0.71
N VAL A 122 -2.81 -2.11 -1.81
CA VAL A 122 -4.04 -2.72 -2.36
C VAL A 122 -3.69 -4.04 -3.02
N ASP A 123 -4.37 -5.11 -2.61
CA ASP A 123 -4.25 -6.40 -3.27
C ASP A 123 -4.95 -6.37 -4.62
N ASP A 124 -4.39 -7.09 -5.59
CA ASP A 124 -4.86 -7.13 -6.98
C ASP A 124 -5.34 -5.78 -7.53
N CYS A 125 -4.44 -4.77 -7.45
CA CYS A 125 -4.76 -3.38 -7.77
C CYS A 125 -5.27 -3.19 -9.22
N GLU A 126 -4.91 -4.09 -10.16
CA GLU A 126 -5.42 -4.02 -11.53
C GLU A 126 -6.89 -4.45 -11.60
N GLU A 127 -7.25 -5.56 -10.98
CA GLU A 127 -8.64 -6.04 -10.97
C GLU A 127 -9.53 -5.06 -10.21
N THR A 128 -9.06 -4.60 -9.05
CA THR A 128 -9.75 -3.56 -8.28
C THR A 128 -10.00 -2.29 -9.10
N SER A 129 -8.99 -1.84 -9.87
CA SER A 129 -9.14 -0.69 -10.77
C SER A 129 -10.20 -0.92 -11.84
N LYS A 130 -10.25 -2.11 -12.45
CA LYS A 130 -11.27 -2.46 -13.45
C LYS A 130 -12.69 -2.44 -12.87
N VAL A 131 -12.86 -2.99 -11.65
CA VAL A 131 -14.15 -2.98 -10.95
C VAL A 131 -14.60 -1.55 -10.64
N LEU A 132 -13.71 -0.70 -10.13
CA LEU A 132 -14.00 0.70 -9.83
C LEU A 132 -14.35 1.50 -11.10
N THR A 133 -13.61 1.29 -12.18
CA THR A 133 -13.87 1.92 -13.47
C THR A 133 -15.25 1.52 -14.00
N ARG A 134 -15.60 0.24 -13.89
CA ARG A 134 -16.94 -0.25 -14.28
C ARG A 134 -18.05 0.41 -13.47
N LEU A 135 -17.91 0.50 -12.14
CA LEU A 135 -18.88 1.17 -11.27
C LEU A 135 -19.03 2.64 -11.61
N MET A 136 -17.93 3.33 -11.94
CA MET A 136 -17.94 4.71 -12.40
C MET A 136 -18.80 4.87 -13.66
N TYR A 137 -18.63 4.02 -14.68
CA TYR A 137 -19.41 4.09 -15.91
C TYR A 137 -20.88 3.71 -15.69
N GLU A 138 -21.17 2.70 -14.89
CA GLU A 138 -22.54 2.28 -14.56
C GLU A 138 -23.30 3.39 -13.81
N SER A 139 -22.62 4.10 -12.91
CA SER A 139 -23.20 5.22 -12.15
C SER A 139 -23.46 6.44 -13.05
N LYS A 140 -22.53 6.76 -13.98
CA LYS A 140 -22.72 7.86 -14.93
C LYS A 140 -23.85 7.61 -15.92
N ASN A 141 -24.09 6.36 -16.29
CA ASN A 141 -25.17 6.00 -17.23
C ASN A 141 -26.56 5.94 -16.56
N LYS A 142 -26.65 5.98 -15.24
CA LYS A 142 -27.91 5.99 -14.49
C LYS A 142 -28.42 7.41 -14.17
N LYS A 143 -27.59 8.43 -14.36
CA LYS A 143 -27.96 9.85 -14.26
C LYS A 143 -28.36 10.38 -15.63
#